data_0ed84d170feec6da61b125c89aa6461d
#
_entry.id   0ed84d170feec6da61b125c89aa6461d
#
_cell.length_a   1.000
_cell.length_b   1.000
_cell.length_c   1.000
_cell.angle_alpha   90.00
_cell.angle_beta   90.00
_cell.angle_gamma   90.00
#
_symmetry.space_group_name_H-M   'P 1'
#
loop_
_entity.id
_entity.type
_entity.pdbx_description
1 polymer ?
#
loop_
_entity_poly.entity_id
_entity_poly.type
_entity_poly.pdbx_seq_one_letter_code
_entity_poly.pdbx_strand_id
1 'polypeptide(L)'
;MADEKKSEGKKHTQHQVSAPGVGVIDFQSLPEGTLTMTIPFKAADGVPSRGVLYRRGGERTVVCFSHPRADMSQHYLIPFLLEGGFAAYGHQCRGLNNDVDCEHEKIIQDLAAGFKYLKKELGFEKLILVGNSGGGGLFTFYQEQASASPPGRLKDTAAGEALDLNALDMPRADGLVMMATHPGEGALLLDAIDPSVVNEDDPLSVDPSLDMYNPANGYREPPESSRYSTDFLERYRAAQAARVARLDAKAQGWIAESALYKVRMADPGFATLPLEEQHFIRRRAAAGRYMIIYRTEANPAYCDLSLHSWQSIREVGSVATTDPLRGNYGPGGFSRYITPRAWLSSWSISSRANVQRNLKSIHEPLLMLAYRGDNVCFPDDNREQVDACPSTDKTMDFIDGDHYGLPLSERKRGMGIIVDWLKARFPAAN
;
A
#
# COMPACT_ATOMS: atom_id res chain seq x y z
N MET A 1 -32.81 -2.19 -41.68
CA MET A 1 -32.47 -1.37 -40.53
C MET A 1 -32.02 -2.33 -39.44
N ALA A 2 -30.73 -2.51 -39.35
CA ALA A 2 -30.11 -3.37 -38.35
C ALA A 2 -29.52 -2.46 -37.27
N ASP A 3 -30.01 -2.64 -36.05
CA ASP A 3 -29.54 -1.94 -34.86
C ASP A 3 -28.07 -2.33 -34.57
N GLU A 4 -27.17 -1.40 -34.78
CA GLU A 4 -25.81 -1.46 -34.26
C GLU A 4 -25.84 -1.19 -32.75
N LYS A 5 -25.90 -2.25 -31.95
CA LYS A 5 -25.49 -2.16 -30.55
C LYS A 5 -23.96 -1.95 -30.53
N LYS A 6 -23.56 -0.67 -30.43
CA LYS A 6 -22.19 -0.32 -30.06
C LYS A 6 -21.92 -0.88 -28.67
N SER A 7 -21.11 -1.92 -28.58
CA SER A 7 -20.42 -2.30 -27.34
C SER A 7 -19.54 -1.12 -26.95
N GLU A 8 -19.87 -0.41 -25.89
CA GLU A 8 -18.93 0.48 -25.20
C GLU A 8 -17.82 -0.39 -24.60
N GLY A 9 -16.84 -0.70 -25.44
CA GLY A 9 -15.62 -1.36 -24.99
C GLY A 9 -14.96 -0.48 -23.93
N LYS A 10 -14.73 -1.06 -22.77
CA LYS A 10 -13.90 -0.46 -21.70
C LYS A 10 -12.55 -0.06 -22.30
N LYS A 11 -12.39 1.20 -22.67
CA LYS A 11 -11.09 1.79 -23.01
C LYS A 11 -10.34 1.99 -21.71
N HIS A 12 -9.75 0.94 -21.17
CA HIS A 12 -8.64 1.10 -20.24
C HIS A 12 -7.48 1.67 -21.05
N THR A 13 -7.28 2.98 -20.95
CA THR A 13 -6.18 3.64 -21.62
C THR A 13 -4.87 3.18 -20.98
N GLN A 14 -3.85 2.93 -21.80
CA GLN A 14 -2.52 2.49 -21.40
C GLN A 14 -1.82 3.37 -20.34
N HIS A 15 -2.40 4.53 -19.99
CA HIS A 15 -1.88 5.45 -18.99
C HIS A 15 -2.22 5.07 -17.53
N GLN A 16 -3.09 4.10 -17.29
CA GLN A 16 -3.44 3.64 -15.94
C GLN A 16 -2.41 2.69 -15.32
N VAL A 17 -1.50 2.15 -16.13
CA VAL A 17 -0.52 1.14 -15.70
C VAL A 17 0.60 1.72 -14.82
N SER A 18 0.86 3.02 -14.86
CA SER A 18 2.03 3.62 -14.19
C SER A 18 1.75 4.24 -12.83
N ALA A 19 0.49 4.38 -12.43
CA ALA A 19 0.12 4.95 -11.14
C ALA A 19 -1.24 4.40 -10.67
N PRO A 20 -1.27 3.27 -9.97
CA PRO A 20 -2.50 2.74 -9.38
C PRO A 20 -3.21 3.82 -8.56
N GLY A 21 -4.48 4.09 -8.86
CA GLY A 21 -5.31 5.04 -8.13
C GLY A 21 -5.33 6.48 -8.64
N VAL A 22 -4.40 6.90 -9.50
CA VAL A 22 -4.34 8.31 -9.99
C VAL A 22 -5.43 8.64 -11.01
N GLY A 23 -5.91 7.67 -11.77
CA GLY A 23 -6.94 7.89 -12.81
C GLY A 23 -8.39 7.82 -12.35
N VAL A 24 -8.65 7.61 -11.06
CA VAL A 24 -9.98 7.20 -10.55
C VAL A 24 -10.61 8.25 -9.63
N ILE A 25 -9.92 9.35 -9.40
CA ILE A 25 -10.40 10.41 -8.52
C ILE A 25 -11.35 11.30 -9.34
N ASP A 26 -12.65 11.11 -9.15
CA ASP A 26 -13.65 12.04 -9.63
C ASP A 26 -13.86 13.14 -8.58
N PHE A 27 -13.16 14.26 -8.78
CA PHE A 27 -13.18 15.40 -7.87
C PHE A 27 -14.18 16.47 -8.30
N GLN A 28 -15.12 16.15 -9.18
CA GLN A 28 -15.91 17.12 -9.95
C GLN A 28 -16.95 17.89 -9.16
N SER A 29 -17.26 17.54 -7.90
CA SER A 29 -18.31 18.26 -7.17
C SER A 29 -18.10 18.25 -5.66
N LEU A 30 -17.34 19.20 -5.17
CA LEU A 30 -17.40 19.51 -3.74
C LEU A 30 -18.74 20.19 -3.41
N PRO A 31 -19.39 19.86 -2.28
CA PRO A 31 -20.57 20.57 -1.80
C PRO A 31 -20.32 22.07 -1.67
N GLU A 32 -21.38 22.87 -1.91
CA GLU A 32 -21.32 24.32 -1.74
C GLU A 32 -20.85 24.71 -0.34
N GLY A 33 -20.05 25.77 -0.23
CA GLY A 33 -19.50 26.24 1.03
C GLY A 33 -18.29 25.44 1.54
N THR A 34 -17.76 24.50 0.75
CA THR A 34 -16.54 23.77 1.12
C THR A 34 -15.33 24.70 1.11
N LEU A 35 -14.61 24.74 2.24
CA LEU A 35 -13.31 25.37 2.37
C LEU A 35 -12.23 24.31 2.18
N THR A 36 -11.23 24.63 1.38
CA THR A 36 -10.05 23.79 1.12
C THR A 36 -8.82 24.49 1.65
N MET A 37 -8.02 23.79 2.47
CA MET A 37 -6.80 24.34 3.08
C MET A 37 -5.64 23.37 2.92
N THR A 38 -4.56 23.82 2.31
CA THR A 38 -3.29 23.09 2.33
C THR A 38 -2.50 23.44 3.60
N ILE A 39 -2.11 22.43 4.35
CA ILE A 39 -1.43 22.57 5.64
C ILE A 39 -0.03 21.97 5.50
N PRO A 40 1.05 22.81 5.57
CA PRO A 40 2.42 22.31 5.57
C PRO A 40 2.84 21.83 6.95
N PHE A 41 3.63 20.76 7.01
CA PHE A 41 4.22 20.22 8.23
C PHE A 41 5.72 20.00 8.07
N LYS A 42 6.35 19.73 9.21
CA LYS A 42 7.66 19.07 9.27
C LYS A 42 7.51 17.84 10.13
N ALA A 43 7.94 16.69 9.62
CA ALA A 43 8.09 15.49 10.41
C ALA A 43 9.18 15.67 11.49
N ALA A 44 9.25 14.74 12.43
CA ALA A 44 10.21 14.83 13.54
C ALA A 44 11.69 14.84 13.09
N ASP A 45 11.98 14.22 11.96
CA ASP A 45 13.30 14.24 11.30
C ASP A 45 13.53 15.50 10.44
N GLY A 46 12.61 16.46 10.45
CA GLY A 46 12.70 17.73 9.73
C GLY A 46 12.27 17.67 8.26
N VAL A 47 11.88 16.50 7.74
CA VAL A 47 11.42 16.35 6.36
C VAL A 47 10.08 17.07 6.18
N PRO A 48 9.92 17.93 5.16
CA PRO A 48 8.65 18.59 4.89
C PRO A 48 7.60 17.60 4.37
N SER A 49 6.38 17.76 4.86
CA SER A 49 5.19 17.06 4.43
C SER A 49 4.01 18.03 4.39
N ARG A 50 2.88 17.63 3.85
CA ARG A 50 1.68 18.47 3.79
C ARG A 50 0.42 17.61 3.74
N GLY A 51 -0.72 18.25 4.03
CA GLY A 51 -2.02 17.66 3.82
C GLY A 51 -3.02 18.68 3.30
N VAL A 52 -4.10 18.20 2.74
CA VAL A 52 -5.22 19.03 2.26
C VAL A 52 -6.45 18.73 3.09
N LEU A 53 -6.94 19.74 3.79
CA LEU A 53 -8.13 19.67 4.61
C LEU A 53 -9.32 20.26 3.85
N TYR A 54 -10.43 19.54 3.87
CA TYR A 54 -11.73 19.95 3.34
C TYR A 54 -12.73 20.01 4.49
N ARG A 55 -13.44 21.13 4.63
CA ARG A 55 -14.45 21.31 5.67
C ARG A 55 -15.52 22.32 5.24
N ARG A 56 -16.67 22.24 5.88
CA ARG A 56 -17.79 23.20 5.69
C ARG A 56 -18.03 24.07 6.93
N GLY A 57 -17.49 23.65 8.07
CA GLY A 57 -17.62 24.29 9.37
C GLY A 57 -18.47 23.48 10.36
N GLY A 58 -18.04 23.47 11.61
CA GLY A 58 -18.74 22.76 12.67
C GLY A 58 -18.43 21.26 12.79
N GLU A 59 -17.64 20.68 11.88
CA GLU A 59 -17.28 19.26 11.94
C GLU A 59 -16.44 18.95 13.17
N ARG A 60 -16.83 17.91 13.90
CA ARG A 60 -16.16 17.41 15.10
C ARG A 60 -15.29 16.20 14.81
N THR A 61 -15.58 15.52 13.70
CA THR A 61 -14.85 14.34 13.22
C THR A 61 -14.15 14.67 11.92
N VAL A 62 -12.86 14.30 11.83
CA VAL A 62 -12.08 14.36 10.58
C VAL A 62 -11.76 12.95 10.11
N VAL A 63 -12.00 12.69 8.82
CA VAL A 63 -11.70 11.43 8.14
C VAL A 63 -10.44 11.61 7.31
N CYS A 64 -9.43 10.80 7.61
CA CYS A 64 -8.08 10.95 7.09
C CYS A 64 -7.77 9.89 6.04
N PHE A 65 -7.16 10.31 4.95
CA PHE A 65 -6.67 9.49 3.86
C PHE A 65 -5.16 9.61 3.75
N SER A 66 -4.49 8.53 3.48
CA SER A 66 -3.10 8.50 3.07
C SER A 66 -2.77 7.20 2.36
N HIS A 67 -1.66 7.21 1.63
CA HIS A 67 -1.13 6.03 0.97
C HIS A 67 0.41 6.15 0.96
N PRO A 68 1.18 5.07 1.02
CA PRO A 68 2.65 5.16 1.06
C PRO A 68 3.26 5.98 -0.08
N ARG A 69 2.63 5.96 -1.28
CA ARG A 69 3.15 6.59 -2.50
C ARG A 69 2.13 7.32 -3.35
N ALA A 70 0.82 7.00 -3.27
CA ALA A 70 -0.20 7.66 -4.07
C ALA A 70 -0.74 8.92 -3.39
N ASP A 71 -1.13 9.91 -4.19
CA ASP A 71 -1.83 11.11 -3.69
C ASP A 71 -3.30 10.79 -3.38
N MET A 72 -3.65 10.85 -2.11
CA MET A 72 -5.01 10.67 -1.62
C MET A 72 -5.69 12.00 -1.25
N SER A 73 -5.07 13.13 -1.58
CA SER A 73 -5.64 14.45 -1.25
C SER A 73 -6.94 14.76 -2.00
N GLN A 74 -7.24 14.01 -3.04
CA GLN A 74 -8.45 14.15 -3.86
C GLN A 74 -9.25 12.85 -3.92
N HIS A 75 -9.36 12.13 -2.80
CA HIS A 75 -10.05 10.86 -2.75
C HIS A 75 -11.56 11.00 -3.05
N TYR A 76 -12.11 10.11 -3.86
CA TYR A 76 -13.51 10.16 -4.32
C TYR A 76 -14.58 10.04 -3.21
N LEU A 77 -14.21 9.63 -2.00
CA LEU A 77 -15.08 9.64 -0.81
C LEU A 77 -15.29 11.06 -0.24
N ILE A 78 -14.39 12.02 -0.50
CA ILE A 78 -14.39 13.34 0.12
C ILE A 78 -15.73 14.08 -0.03
N PRO A 79 -16.35 14.20 -1.23
CA PRO A 79 -17.64 14.85 -1.37
C PRO A 79 -18.74 14.23 -0.48
N PHE A 80 -18.78 12.91 -0.40
CA PHE A 80 -19.77 12.18 0.41
C PHE A 80 -19.59 12.42 1.92
N LEU A 81 -18.33 12.50 2.37
CA LEU A 81 -18.02 12.83 3.77
C LEU A 81 -18.51 14.24 4.13
N LEU A 82 -18.23 15.22 3.27
CA LEU A 82 -18.65 16.61 3.47
C LEU A 82 -20.19 16.74 3.49
N GLU A 83 -20.89 16.04 2.61
CA GLU A 83 -22.36 15.93 2.63
C GLU A 83 -22.85 15.22 3.90
N GLY A 84 -22.09 14.26 4.39
CA GLY A 84 -22.35 13.55 5.65
C GLY A 84 -22.09 14.35 6.91
N GLY A 85 -21.51 15.57 6.81
CA GLY A 85 -21.16 16.42 7.95
C GLY A 85 -19.81 16.11 8.58
N PHE A 86 -18.91 15.44 7.86
CA PHE A 86 -17.55 15.12 8.29
C PHE A 86 -16.53 15.97 7.54
N ALA A 87 -15.45 16.39 8.23
CA ALA A 87 -14.29 16.94 7.54
C ALA A 87 -13.48 15.81 6.90
N ALA A 88 -12.78 16.12 5.81
CA ALA A 88 -11.91 15.17 5.13
C ALA A 88 -10.49 15.72 5.04
N TYR A 89 -9.49 14.88 5.28
CA TYR A 89 -8.08 15.26 5.27
C TYR A 89 -7.25 14.26 4.49
N GLY A 90 -6.70 14.70 3.35
CA GLY A 90 -5.75 13.93 2.56
C GLY A 90 -4.32 14.25 2.96
N HIS A 91 -3.63 13.35 3.66
CA HIS A 91 -2.23 13.51 4.01
C HIS A 91 -1.33 13.04 2.86
N GLN A 92 -0.45 13.90 2.42
CA GLN A 92 0.59 13.58 1.44
C GLN A 92 1.87 13.20 2.18
N CYS A 93 2.26 11.94 2.07
CA CYS A 93 3.52 11.47 2.66
C CYS A 93 4.74 12.01 1.90
N ARG A 94 5.92 11.95 2.55
CA ARG A 94 7.19 12.19 1.88
C ARG A 94 7.32 11.27 0.66
N GLY A 95 7.98 11.70 -0.38
CA GLY A 95 8.17 10.84 -1.56
C GLY A 95 6.90 10.53 -2.34
N LEU A 96 5.90 11.43 -2.32
CA LEU A 96 4.68 11.30 -3.12
C LEU A 96 5.00 10.92 -4.57
N ASN A 97 4.29 9.88 -5.09
CA ASN A 97 4.53 9.24 -6.38
C ASN A 97 5.93 8.63 -6.55
N ASN A 98 6.65 8.41 -5.45
CA ASN A 98 7.98 7.83 -5.44
C ASN A 98 8.00 6.50 -4.69
N ASP A 99 7.95 5.39 -5.42
CA ASP A 99 8.08 4.03 -4.87
C ASP A 99 9.55 3.66 -4.60
N VAL A 100 10.48 4.40 -5.20
CA VAL A 100 11.92 4.08 -5.17
C VAL A 100 12.50 4.14 -3.76
N ASP A 101 12.07 5.10 -2.96
CA ASP A 101 12.58 5.35 -1.60
C ASP A 101 11.47 5.41 -0.55
N CYS A 102 10.51 4.50 -0.66
CA CYS A 102 9.34 4.43 0.20
C CYS A 102 9.66 3.59 1.46
N GLU A 103 9.89 4.24 2.60
CA GLU A 103 10.11 3.59 3.89
C GLU A 103 8.94 3.88 4.84
N HIS A 104 8.14 2.86 5.15
CA HIS A 104 6.93 3.00 5.97
C HIS A 104 7.21 3.58 7.36
N GLU A 105 8.30 3.17 8.01
CA GLU A 105 8.69 3.67 9.33
C GLU A 105 8.97 5.18 9.34
N LYS A 106 9.43 5.73 8.23
CA LYS A 106 9.61 7.17 8.06
C LYS A 106 8.29 7.88 7.76
N ILE A 107 7.44 7.26 6.95
CA ILE A 107 6.15 7.82 6.56
C ILE A 107 5.20 7.98 7.76
N ILE A 108 5.19 7.05 8.71
CA ILE A 108 4.34 7.20 9.90
C ILE A 108 4.72 8.36 10.79
N GLN A 109 5.95 8.90 10.69
CA GLN A 109 6.32 10.16 11.35
C GLN A 109 5.63 11.36 10.70
N ASP A 110 5.46 11.35 9.36
CA ASP A 110 4.72 12.39 8.63
C ASP A 110 3.26 12.39 9.10
N LEU A 111 2.64 11.20 9.16
CA LEU A 111 1.27 11.04 9.65
C LEU A 111 1.11 11.55 11.09
N ALA A 112 2.04 11.21 11.98
CA ALA A 112 2.01 11.67 13.36
C ALA A 112 2.00 13.20 13.46
N ALA A 113 2.80 13.89 12.66
CA ALA A 113 2.83 15.34 12.63
C ALA A 113 1.50 15.93 12.15
N GLY A 114 0.92 15.40 11.07
CA GLY A 114 -0.36 15.85 10.54
C GLY A 114 -1.51 15.60 11.51
N PHE A 115 -1.61 14.40 12.07
CA PHE A 115 -2.70 14.03 12.99
C PHE A 115 -2.62 14.78 14.32
N LYS A 116 -1.40 15.03 14.81
CA LYS A 116 -1.19 15.92 15.97
C LYS A 116 -1.77 17.31 15.70
N TYR A 117 -1.51 17.89 14.54
CA TYR A 117 -2.04 19.19 14.16
C TYR A 117 -3.59 19.18 14.11
N LEU A 118 -4.19 18.17 13.46
CA LEU A 118 -5.65 18.04 13.41
C LEU A 118 -6.29 17.97 14.80
N LYS A 119 -5.71 17.20 15.72
CA LYS A 119 -6.23 17.01 17.08
C LYS A 119 -5.99 18.22 17.97
N LYS A 120 -4.78 18.79 17.96
CA LYS A 120 -4.37 19.80 18.96
C LYS A 120 -4.58 21.22 18.51
N GLU A 121 -4.31 21.52 17.24
CA GLU A 121 -4.40 22.89 16.72
C GLU A 121 -5.78 23.17 16.12
N LEU A 122 -6.37 22.20 15.41
CA LEU A 122 -7.69 22.36 14.81
C LEU A 122 -8.84 21.85 15.69
N GLY A 123 -8.54 21.11 16.76
CA GLY A 123 -9.49 20.70 17.78
C GLY A 123 -10.49 19.62 17.37
N PHE A 124 -10.20 18.81 16.34
CA PHE A 124 -11.07 17.69 15.97
C PHE A 124 -11.18 16.69 17.13
N GLU A 125 -12.40 16.35 17.53
CA GLU A 125 -12.67 15.44 18.64
C GLU A 125 -12.41 13.99 18.23
N LYS A 126 -12.71 13.62 16.99
CA LYS A 126 -12.56 12.28 16.43
C LYS A 126 -11.68 12.29 15.18
N LEU A 127 -10.81 11.30 15.12
CA LEU A 127 -9.90 11.02 14.00
C LEU A 127 -10.21 9.63 13.45
N ILE A 128 -10.60 9.53 12.19
CA ILE A 128 -10.90 8.26 11.52
C ILE A 128 -9.92 8.05 10.40
N LEU A 129 -9.35 6.84 10.29
CA LEU A 129 -8.43 6.48 9.22
C LEU A 129 -9.16 5.69 8.14
N VAL A 130 -9.05 6.12 6.90
CA VAL A 130 -9.56 5.39 5.73
C VAL A 130 -8.39 4.85 4.94
N GLY A 131 -8.11 3.56 5.10
CA GLY A 131 -7.07 2.83 4.38
C GLY A 131 -7.62 2.26 3.08
N ASN A 132 -7.31 2.90 1.96
CA ASN A 132 -7.62 2.37 0.63
C ASN A 132 -6.36 1.71 0.04
N SER A 133 -6.48 0.47 -0.44
CA SER A 133 -5.37 -0.28 -1.04
C SER A 133 -4.15 -0.33 -0.09
N GLY A 134 -2.96 0.11 -0.52
CA GLY A 134 -1.76 0.21 0.32
C GLY A 134 -1.91 1.15 1.54
N GLY A 135 -2.89 2.06 1.53
CA GLY A 135 -3.23 2.89 2.69
C GLY A 135 -3.67 2.07 3.90
N GLY A 136 -4.24 0.88 3.69
CA GLY A 136 -4.60 -0.02 4.77
C GLY A 136 -3.40 -0.55 5.54
N GLY A 137 -2.36 -0.99 4.84
CA GLY A 137 -1.09 -1.39 5.44
C GLY A 137 -0.45 -0.26 6.25
N LEU A 138 -0.38 0.92 5.65
CA LEU A 138 0.17 2.11 6.29
C LEU A 138 -0.59 2.50 7.57
N PHE A 139 -1.92 2.54 7.52
CA PHE A 139 -2.73 3.00 8.65
C PHE A 139 -2.85 1.97 9.77
N THR A 140 -2.90 0.69 9.48
CA THR A 140 -2.85 -0.34 10.52
C THR A 140 -1.50 -0.36 11.22
N PHE A 141 -0.40 -0.13 10.50
CA PHE A 141 0.92 0.02 11.08
C PHE A 141 1.03 1.30 11.96
N TYR A 142 0.52 2.44 11.47
CA TYR A 142 0.45 3.66 12.29
C TYR A 142 -0.35 3.43 13.57
N GLN A 143 -1.55 2.86 13.47
CA GLN A 143 -2.43 2.66 14.62
C GLN A 143 -1.85 1.69 15.65
N GLU A 144 -1.19 0.61 15.21
CA GLU A 144 -0.45 -0.28 16.10
C GLU A 144 0.58 0.49 16.93
N GLN A 145 1.41 1.31 16.26
CA GLN A 145 2.44 2.11 16.94
C GLN A 145 1.84 3.22 17.81
N ALA A 146 0.77 3.85 17.38
CA ALA A 146 0.05 4.85 18.18
C ALA A 146 -0.62 4.24 19.41
N SER A 147 -1.08 2.99 19.33
CA SER A 147 -1.69 2.26 20.45
C SER A 147 -0.65 1.75 21.45
N ALA A 148 0.57 1.52 21.03
CA ALA A 148 1.67 1.16 21.91
C ALA A 148 2.11 2.35 22.77
N SER A 149 2.16 2.14 24.09
CA SER A 149 2.71 3.16 25.02
C SER A 149 4.24 3.14 24.98
N PRO A 150 4.91 4.31 25.02
CA PRO A 150 6.35 4.33 25.22
C PRO A 150 6.77 3.59 26.52
N PRO A 151 7.87 2.81 26.50
CA PRO A 151 8.87 2.67 25.45
C PRO A 151 8.62 1.50 24.46
N GLY A 152 7.37 1.05 24.29
CA GLY A 152 7.01 -0.14 23.50
C GLY A 152 6.96 0.06 22.00
N ARG A 153 7.16 1.29 21.50
CA ARG A 153 7.19 1.60 20.05
C ARG A 153 8.53 1.25 19.44
N LEU A 154 8.56 1.17 18.10
CA LEU A 154 9.76 0.85 17.34
C LEU A 154 10.90 1.85 17.58
N LYS A 155 12.14 1.32 17.54
CA LYS A 155 13.39 2.08 17.70
C LYS A 155 14.33 1.93 16.50
N ASP A 156 13.91 1.23 15.47
CA ASP A 156 14.67 1.02 14.24
C ASP A 156 13.74 0.89 13.02
N THR A 157 14.32 1.01 11.84
CA THR A 157 13.68 0.67 10.57
C THR A 157 13.85 -0.82 10.25
N ALA A 158 13.15 -1.33 9.23
CA ALA A 158 13.36 -2.69 8.73
C ALA A 158 14.79 -2.92 8.21
N ALA A 159 15.52 -1.86 7.87
CA ALA A 159 16.93 -1.88 7.49
C ALA A 159 17.89 -1.89 8.69
N GLY A 160 17.40 -1.86 9.94
CA GLY A 160 18.19 -1.81 11.16
C GLY A 160 18.78 -0.42 11.47
N GLU A 161 18.30 0.63 10.81
CA GLU A 161 18.73 2.01 11.09
C GLU A 161 17.93 2.60 12.25
N ALA A 162 18.60 3.41 13.09
CA ALA A 162 17.98 4.00 14.26
C ALA A 162 16.80 4.93 13.90
N LEU A 163 15.67 4.72 14.58
CA LEU A 163 14.48 5.51 14.48
C LEU A 163 13.72 5.34 15.81
N ASP A 164 13.43 6.41 16.55
CA ASP A 164 12.73 6.30 17.83
C ASP A 164 11.32 6.87 17.77
N LEU A 165 10.33 5.99 17.55
CA LEU A 165 8.92 6.37 17.55
C LEU A 165 8.39 6.66 18.98
N ASN A 166 9.14 6.31 20.05
CA ASN A 166 8.73 6.61 21.41
C ASN A 166 8.83 8.10 21.75
N ALA A 167 9.68 8.83 21.02
CA ALA A 167 9.80 10.27 21.17
C ALA A 167 8.64 11.06 20.52
N LEU A 168 7.80 10.39 19.74
CA LEU A 168 6.74 11.03 18.96
C LEU A 168 5.42 11.10 19.74
N ASP A 169 4.73 12.23 19.59
CA ASP A 169 3.32 12.34 19.91
C ASP A 169 2.51 11.77 18.74
N MET A 170 1.95 10.59 18.94
CA MET A 170 1.21 9.84 17.92
C MET A 170 -0.26 9.72 18.38
N PRO A 171 -1.16 10.62 17.97
CA PRO A 171 -2.57 10.51 18.29
C PRO A 171 -3.18 9.22 17.74
N ARG A 172 -3.86 8.47 18.60
CA ARG A 172 -4.63 7.29 18.17
C ARG A 172 -5.85 7.71 17.38
N ALA A 173 -6.18 6.96 16.36
CA ALA A 173 -7.46 7.08 15.69
C ALA A 173 -8.59 6.50 16.55
N ASP A 174 -9.79 7.03 16.34
CA ASP A 174 -11.01 6.60 17.04
C ASP A 174 -11.77 5.50 16.27
N GLY A 175 -11.40 5.25 15.00
CA GLY A 175 -11.97 4.19 14.16
C GLY A 175 -11.21 4.03 12.84
N LEU A 176 -11.38 2.89 12.20
CA LEU A 176 -10.75 2.54 10.94
C LEU A 176 -11.79 2.09 9.92
N VAL A 177 -11.61 2.53 8.68
CA VAL A 177 -12.29 2.02 7.50
C VAL A 177 -11.23 1.47 6.56
N MET A 178 -11.37 0.22 6.19
CA MET A 178 -10.50 -0.48 5.24
C MET A 178 -11.30 -0.72 3.96
N MET A 179 -10.80 -0.27 2.82
CA MET A 179 -11.48 -0.44 1.54
C MET A 179 -10.52 -0.88 0.45
N ALA A 180 -10.87 -1.91 -0.29
CA ALA A 180 -9.99 -2.53 -1.29
C ALA A 180 -8.55 -2.70 -0.75
N THR A 181 -8.41 -3.29 0.44
CA THR A 181 -7.15 -3.35 1.18
C THR A 181 -6.50 -4.71 1.04
N HIS A 182 -5.26 -4.73 0.54
CA HIS A 182 -4.42 -5.93 0.47
C HIS A 182 -3.73 -6.21 1.84
N PRO A 183 -3.14 -7.41 2.06
CA PRO A 183 -2.55 -7.79 3.35
C PRO A 183 -1.31 -6.98 3.79
N GLY A 184 -0.87 -6.04 2.97
CA GLY A 184 0.37 -5.27 3.10
C GLY A 184 1.26 -5.52 1.89
N GLU A 185 2.10 -4.54 1.53
CA GLU A 185 2.91 -4.59 0.30
C GLU A 185 3.85 -5.80 0.27
N GLY A 186 4.47 -6.15 1.39
CA GLY A 186 5.38 -7.30 1.46
C GLY A 186 4.67 -8.63 1.25
N ALA A 187 3.46 -8.80 1.82
CA ALA A 187 2.64 -9.99 1.62
C ALA A 187 2.11 -10.05 0.18
N LEU A 188 1.62 -8.91 -0.34
CA LEU A 188 1.15 -8.81 -1.72
C LEU A 188 2.26 -9.19 -2.72
N LEU A 189 3.48 -8.68 -2.52
CA LEU A 189 4.58 -8.98 -3.43
C LEU A 189 5.03 -10.42 -3.34
N LEU A 190 5.04 -11.02 -2.14
CA LEU A 190 5.37 -12.43 -1.97
C LEU A 190 4.47 -13.31 -2.86
N ASP A 191 3.19 -12.96 -2.98
CA ASP A 191 2.23 -13.69 -3.82
C ASP A 191 2.31 -13.33 -5.29
N ALA A 192 2.85 -12.16 -5.64
CA ALA A 192 2.86 -11.63 -7.01
C ALA A 192 4.22 -11.66 -7.70
N ILE A 193 5.31 -11.94 -6.98
CA ILE A 193 6.65 -12.03 -7.58
C ILE A 193 6.80 -13.32 -8.38
N ASP A 194 7.32 -13.22 -9.60
CA ASP A 194 7.49 -14.37 -10.49
C ASP A 194 8.72 -15.23 -10.09
N PRO A 195 8.53 -16.44 -9.58
CA PRO A 195 9.65 -17.29 -9.15
C PRO A 195 10.43 -17.90 -10.31
N SER A 196 9.92 -17.83 -11.55
CA SER A 196 10.61 -18.36 -12.73
C SER A 196 11.80 -17.51 -13.18
N VAL A 197 12.00 -16.30 -12.59
CA VAL A 197 13.19 -15.48 -12.83
C VAL A 197 14.42 -16.16 -12.22
N VAL A 198 15.32 -16.63 -13.07
CA VAL A 198 16.58 -17.29 -12.66
C VAL A 198 17.79 -16.37 -12.68
N ASN A 199 17.71 -15.25 -13.38
CA ASN A 199 18.73 -14.21 -13.44
C ASN A 199 18.08 -12.84 -13.26
N GLU A 200 18.41 -12.16 -12.15
CA GLU A 200 17.83 -10.85 -11.82
C GLU A 200 18.34 -9.71 -12.74
N ASP A 201 19.34 -9.96 -13.58
CA ASP A 201 19.85 -9.00 -14.55
C ASP A 201 19.26 -9.21 -15.97
N ASP A 202 18.43 -10.27 -16.15
CA ASP A 202 17.79 -10.59 -17.42
C ASP A 202 16.26 -10.70 -17.24
N PRO A 203 15.47 -9.73 -17.75
CA PRO A 203 14.02 -9.73 -17.62
C PRO A 203 13.34 -10.90 -18.34
N LEU A 204 14.03 -11.59 -19.25
CA LEU A 204 13.51 -12.69 -20.06
C LEU A 204 13.97 -14.06 -19.58
N SER A 205 14.80 -14.12 -18.52
CA SER A 205 15.23 -15.39 -17.95
C SER A 205 14.04 -16.15 -17.35
N VAL A 206 13.86 -17.42 -17.70
CA VAL A 206 12.70 -18.24 -17.29
C VAL A 206 13.14 -19.65 -16.94
N ASP A 207 12.72 -20.14 -15.77
CA ASP A 207 12.61 -21.56 -15.47
C ASP A 207 11.25 -22.07 -15.95
N PRO A 208 11.16 -22.88 -17.02
CA PRO A 208 9.88 -23.34 -17.55
C PRO A 208 9.04 -24.17 -16.55
N SER A 209 9.67 -24.77 -15.56
CA SER A 209 8.99 -25.58 -14.56
C SER A 209 8.25 -24.74 -13.50
N LEU A 210 8.60 -23.45 -13.42
CA LEU A 210 8.01 -22.44 -12.52
C LEU A 210 7.29 -21.33 -13.29
N ASP A 211 7.22 -21.41 -14.60
CA ASP A 211 6.50 -20.43 -15.42
C ASP A 211 4.99 -20.66 -15.33
N MET A 212 4.27 -19.79 -14.63
CA MET A 212 2.81 -19.88 -14.52
C MET A 212 2.07 -19.65 -15.84
N TYR A 213 2.72 -19.08 -16.86
CA TYR A 213 2.15 -18.87 -18.19
C TYR A 213 2.42 -20.03 -19.16
N ASN A 214 3.11 -21.08 -18.69
CA ASN A 214 3.33 -22.29 -19.50
C ASN A 214 2.06 -23.16 -19.45
N PRO A 215 1.46 -23.51 -20.64
CA PRO A 215 0.30 -24.40 -20.69
C PRO A 215 0.53 -25.76 -20.01
N ALA A 216 1.78 -26.26 -20.01
CA ALA A 216 2.14 -27.53 -19.34
C ALA A 216 1.98 -27.43 -17.81
N ASN A 217 1.99 -26.24 -17.22
CA ASN A 217 1.78 -25.97 -15.79
C ASN A 217 0.31 -25.66 -15.45
N GLY A 218 -0.59 -25.60 -16.45
CA GLY A 218 -2.02 -25.38 -16.24
C GLY A 218 -2.54 -24.01 -16.69
N TYR A 219 -1.70 -23.20 -17.33
CA TYR A 219 -2.10 -21.91 -17.91
C TYR A 219 -3.12 -22.06 -19.05
N ARG A 220 -4.04 -21.12 -19.11
CA ARG A 220 -4.99 -20.93 -20.22
C ARG A 220 -5.05 -19.45 -20.58
N GLU A 221 -5.18 -19.18 -21.88
CA GLU A 221 -5.32 -17.82 -22.38
C GLU A 221 -6.63 -17.17 -21.91
N PRO A 222 -6.59 -15.90 -21.49
CA PRO A 222 -7.81 -15.15 -21.19
C PRO A 222 -8.80 -15.14 -22.37
N PRO A 223 -10.10 -15.20 -22.15
CA PRO A 223 -10.77 -15.07 -20.83
C PRO A 223 -10.91 -16.40 -20.09
N GLU A 224 -10.33 -17.50 -20.56
CA GLU A 224 -10.43 -18.79 -19.88
C GLU A 224 -9.67 -18.76 -18.54
N SER A 225 -10.27 -19.32 -17.50
CA SER A 225 -9.60 -19.50 -16.23
C SER A 225 -8.58 -20.64 -16.31
N SER A 226 -7.33 -20.35 -15.95
CA SER A 226 -6.29 -21.36 -15.74
C SER A 226 -6.67 -22.35 -14.65
N ARG A 227 -5.94 -23.48 -14.61
CA ARG A 227 -6.10 -24.51 -13.55
C ARG A 227 -4.73 -25.04 -13.19
N TYR A 228 -4.19 -24.53 -12.09
CA TYR A 228 -2.92 -25.00 -11.58
C TYR A 228 -3.12 -26.18 -10.62
N SER A 229 -2.25 -27.20 -10.71
CA SER A 229 -2.28 -28.30 -9.75
C SER A 229 -1.75 -27.86 -8.38
N THR A 230 -2.18 -28.57 -7.32
CA THR A 230 -1.67 -28.34 -5.96
C THR A 230 -0.15 -28.44 -5.91
N ASP A 231 0.44 -29.46 -6.53
CA ASP A 231 1.88 -29.68 -6.57
C ASP A 231 2.63 -28.52 -7.27
N PHE A 232 2.03 -27.95 -8.32
CA PHE A 232 2.61 -26.76 -8.98
C PHE A 232 2.54 -25.56 -8.04
N LEU A 233 1.39 -25.28 -7.43
CA LEU A 233 1.21 -24.15 -6.51
C LEU A 233 2.15 -24.23 -5.32
N GLU A 234 2.34 -25.40 -4.71
CA GLU A 234 3.26 -25.60 -3.59
C GLU A 234 4.71 -25.27 -4.00
N ARG A 235 5.17 -25.81 -5.14
CA ARG A 235 6.52 -25.50 -5.67
C ARG A 235 6.66 -24.03 -6.04
N TYR A 236 5.63 -23.45 -6.64
CA TYR A 236 5.59 -22.06 -7.04
C TYR A 236 5.73 -21.13 -5.82
N ARG A 237 4.91 -21.33 -4.79
CA ARG A 237 4.94 -20.54 -3.55
C ARG A 237 6.28 -20.68 -2.80
N ALA A 238 6.83 -21.88 -2.73
CA ALA A 238 8.16 -22.10 -2.14
C ALA A 238 9.25 -21.35 -2.92
N ALA A 239 9.17 -21.33 -4.24
CA ALA A 239 10.13 -20.62 -5.10
C ALA A 239 9.96 -19.10 -5.03
N GLN A 240 8.73 -18.56 -4.87
CA GLN A 240 8.50 -17.15 -4.57
C GLN A 240 9.19 -16.72 -3.28
N ALA A 241 9.01 -17.48 -2.20
CA ALA A 241 9.66 -17.22 -0.91
C ALA A 241 11.19 -17.27 -1.03
N ALA A 242 11.73 -18.24 -1.79
CA ALA A 242 13.17 -18.34 -2.03
C ALA A 242 13.71 -17.14 -2.84
N ARG A 243 12.95 -16.63 -3.83
CA ARG A 243 13.33 -15.44 -4.59
C ARG A 243 13.36 -14.19 -3.70
N VAL A 244 12.31 -13.96 -2.91
CA VAL A 244 12.28 -12.84 -1.95
C VAL A 244 13.45 -12.91 -0.99
N ALA A 245 13.76 -14.09 -0.43
CA ALA A 245 14.89 -14.27 0.48
C ALA A 245 16.25 -13.92 -0.17
N ARG A 246 16.45 -14.24 -1.46
CA ARG A 246 17.66 -13.83 -2.20
C ARG A 246 17.75 -12.31 -2.37
N LEU A 247 16.62 -11.66 -2.66
CA LEU A 247 16.55 -10.20 -2.80
C LEU A 247 16.77 -9.51 -1.44
N ASP A 248 16.23 -10.05 -0.36
CA ASP A 248 16.47 -9.58 1.01
C ASP A 248 17.96 -9.66 1.38
N ALA A 249 18.61 -10.80 1.12
CA ALA A 249 20.03 -10.98 1.39
C ALA A 249 20.90 -9.99 0.58
N LYS A 250 20.54 -9.73 -0.69
CA LYS A 250 21.21 -8.72 -1.53
C LYS A 250 21.06 -7.32 -0.94
N ALA A 251 19.86 -6.93 -0.53
CA ALA A 251 19.57 -5.64 0.07
C ALA A 251 20.33 -5.45 1.39
N GLN A 252 20.26 -6.43 2.29
CA GLN A 252 20.94 -6.44 3.58
C GLN A 252 22.47 -6.38 3.41
N GLY A 253 23.03 -7.15 2.46
CA GLY A 253 24.46 -7.12 2.16
C GLY A 253 24.96 -5.74 1.73
N TRP A 254 24.20 -5.04 0.89
CA TRP A 254 24.56 -3.69 0.45
C TRP A 254 24.42 -2.63 1.57
N ILE A 255 23.43 -2.77 2.44
CA ILE A 255 23.26 -1.90 3.61
C ILE A 255 24.44 -2.12 4.58
N ALA A 256 24.78 -3.39 4.88
CA ALA A 256 25.88 -3.73 5.76
C ALA A 256 27.24 -3.23 5.23
N GLU A 257 27.48 -3.36 3.92
CA GLU A 257 28.68 -2.81 3.28
C GLU A 257 28.79 -1.30 3.48
N SER A 258 27.71 -0.55 3.18
CA SER A 258 27.69 0.90 3.38
C SER A 258 27.94 1.28 4.84
N ALA A 259 27.31 0.57 5.79
CA ALA A 259 27.50 0.79 7.21
C ALA A 259 28.95 0.54 7.65
N LEU A 260 29.59 -0.55 7.20
CA LEU A 260 30.99 -0.85 7.47
C LEU A 260 31.91 0.29 7.02
N TYR A 261 31.73 0.81 5.81
CA TYR A 261 32.57 1.88 5.30
C TYR A 261 32.28 3.24 5.95
N LYS A 262 31.06 3.50 6.44
CA LYS A 262 30.76 4.67 7.28
C LYS A 262 31.52 4.60 8.61
N VAL A 263 31.58 3.43 9.25
CA VAL A 263 32.39 3.22 10.47
C VAL A 263 33.86 3.45 10.20
N ARG A 264 34.42 2.90 9.11
CA ARG A 264 35.82 3.17 8.70
C ARG A 264 36.11 4.63 8.42
N MET A 265 35.15 5.36 7.84
CA MET A 265 35.28 6.81 7.59
C MET A 265 35.27 7.64 8.88
N ALA A 266 34.56 7.14 9.93
CA ALA A 266 34.49 7.79 11.23
C ALA A 266 35.72 7.44 12.16
N ASP A 267 36.59 6.52 11.75
CA ASP A 267 37.78 6.16 12.50
C ASP A 267 38.73 7.36 12.65
N PRO A 268 39.26 7.66 13.86
CA PRO A 268 40.20 8.76 14.06
C PRO A 268 41.45 8.72 13.15
N GLY A 269 41.88 7.51 12.78
CA GLY A 269 43.02 7.31 11.88
C GLY A 269 42.71 7.57 10.39
N PHE A 270 41.41 7.74 10.02
CA PHE A 270 40.98 7.89 8.63
C PHE A 270 41.72 9.03 7.90
N ALA A 271 41.91 10.18 8.56
CA ALA A 271 42.56 11.34 7.96
C ALA A 271 44.08 11.11 7.68
N THR A 272 44.70 10.10 8.30
CA THR A 272 46.11 9.77 8.12
C THR A 272 46.35 8.73 7.02
N LEU A 273 45.30 8.11 6.50
CA LEU A 273 45.38 7.16 5.39
C LEU A 273 45.83 7.84 4.10
N PRO A 274 46.46 7.12 3.17
CA PRO A 274 46.72 7.62 1.81
C PRO A 274 45.41 8.12 1.15
N LEU A 275 45.50 9.19 0.37
CA LEU A 275 44.33 9.83 -0.24
C LEU A 275 43.50 8.85 -1.10
N GLU A 276 44.17 7.93 -1.79
CA GLU A 276 43.51 6.89 -2.59
C GLU A 276 42.63 5.98 -1.71
N GLU A 277 43.13 5.56 -0.53
CA GLU A 277 42.38 4.75 0.41
C GLU A 277 41.21 5.52 1.04
N GLN A 278 41.44 6.81 1.39
CA GLN A 278 40.34 7.66 1.85
C GLN A 278 39.23 7.76 0.79
N HIS A 279 39.58 7.93 -0.49
CA HIS A 279 38.63 7.99 -1.59
C HIS A 279 37.90 6.67 -1.81
N PHE A 280 38.59 5.54 -1.70
CA PHE A 280 38.00 4.22 -1.77
C PHE A 280 36.94 4.03 -0.68
N ILE A 281 37.28 4.36 0.57
CA ILE A 281 36.35 4.28 1.72
C ILE A 281 35.14 5.21 1.52
N ARG A 282 35.37 6.48 1.17
CA ARG A 282 34.29 7.45 0.96
C ARG A 282 33.32 7.02 -0.13
N ARG A 283 33.82 6.51 -1.27
CA ARG A 283 32.97 6.05 -2.38
C ARG A 283 32.06 4.90 -1.92
N ARG A 284 32.58 3.94 -1.17
CA ARG A 284 31.78 2.80 -0.68
C ARG A 284 30.82 3.19 0.43
N ALA A 285 31.17 4.11 1.30
CA ALA A 285 30.29 4.66 2.32
C ALA A 285 29.09 5.42 1.70
N ALA A 286 29.33 6.12 0.58
CA ALA A 286 28.35 6.97 -0.10
C ALA A 286 27.62 6.30 -1.27
N ALA A 287 27.99 5.05 -1.64
CA ALA A 287 27.46 4.39 -2.83
C ALA A 287 25.94 4.20 -2.75
N GLY A 288 25.21 4.93 -3.58
CA GLY A 288 23.80 4.66 -3.85
C GLY A 288 23.67 3.36 -4.65
N ARG A 289 22.82 2.45 -4.17
CA ARG A 289 22.54 1.19 -4.86
C ARG A 289 21.06 1.04 -5.06
N TYR A 290 20.69 0.47 -6.20
CA TYR A 290 19.30 0.27 -6.60
C TYR A 290 19.11 -1.18 -7.02
N MET A 291 17.93 -1.71 -6.70
CA MET A 291 17.47 -3.02 -7.10
C MET A 291 16.49 -2.85 -8.26
N ILE A 292 16.66 -3.66 -9.29
CA ILE A 292 15.64 -3.83 -10.32
C ILE A 292 14.97 -5.17 -10.04
N ILE A 293 13.65 -5.15 -9.90
CA ILE A 293 12.85 -6.34 -9.61
C ILE A 293 11.94 -6.59 -10.81
N TYR A 294 12.26 -7.58 -11.58
CA TYR A 294 11.46 -7.95 -12.75
C TYR A 294 10.28 -8.83 -12.36
N ARG A 295 9.19 -8.71 -13.12
CA ARG A 295 8.04 -9.60 -13.10
C ARG A 295 7.43 -9.76 -11.71
N THR A 296 6.65 -8.78 -11.33
CA THR A 296 5.98 -8.65 -10.02
C THR A 296 4.44 -8.64 -10.15
N GLU A 297 3.91 -9.16 -11.26
CA GLU A 297 2.48 -9.31 -11.55
C GLU A 297 2.15 -10.79 -11.85
N ALA A 298 2.73 -11.71 -11.08
CA ALA A 298 2.67 -13.15 -11.33
C ALA A 298 1.99 -13.92 -10.19
N ASN A 299 0.87 -13.40 -9.68
CA ASN A 299 0.03 -14.16 -8.76
C ASN A 299 -0.82 -15.18 -9.55
N PRO A 300 -0.74 -16.49 -9.27
CA PRO A 300 -1.59 -17.49 -9.89
C PRO A 300 -3.08 -17.17 -9.84
N ALA A 301 -3.54 -16.46 -8.80
CA ALA A 301 -4.94 -16.04 -8.66
C ALA A 301 -5.39 -15.05 -9.74
N TYR A 302 -4.48 -14.37 -10.44
CA TYR A 302 -4.84 -13.51 -11.58
C TYR A 302 -5.31 -14.30 -12.80
N CYS A 303 -4.91 -15.57 -12.91
CA CYS A 303 -5.26 -16.45 -14.01
C CYS A 303 -6.24 -17.55 -13.59
N ASP A 304 -6.12 -18.10 -12.37
CA ASP A 304 -6.98 -19.17 -11.84
C ASP A 304 -8.05 -18.61 -10.90
N LEU A 305 -9.28 -18.49 -11.38
CA LEU A 305 -10.40 -17.93 -10.65
C LEU A 305 -10.92 -18.86 -9.53
N SER A 306 -10.43 -20.09 -9.42
CA SER A 306 -10.76 -20.97 -8.30
C SER A 306 -9.98 -20.63 -7.04
N LEU A 307 -8.86 -19.91 -7.17
CA LEU A 307 -8.09 -19.39 -6.05
C LEU A 307 -8.76 -18.12 -5.53
N HIS A 308 -8.81 -17.91 -4.22
CA HIS A 308 -9.49 -16.77 -3.60
C HIS A 308 -10.91 -16.55 -4.16
N SER A 309 -11.70 -17.61 -4.27
CA SER A 309 -13.00 -17.58 -4.93
C SER A 309 -14.16 -17.14 -4.02
N TRP A 310 -13.95 -17.13 -2.70
CA TRP A 310 -15.03 -16.78 -1.76
C TRP A 310 -15.52 -15.34 -2.00
N GLN A 311 -16.81 -15.20 -2.24
CA GLN A 311 -17.47 -13.92 -2.56
C GLN A 311 -16.87 -13.15 -3.76
N SER A 312 -15.94 -13.74 -4.51
CA SER A 312 -15.29 -13.07 -5.65
C SER A 312 -16.11 -13.24 -6.93
N ILE A 313 -16.26 -12.14 -7.66
CA ILE A 313 -16.88 -12.07 -9.01
C ILE A 313 -15.88 -11.53 -10.04
N ARG A 314 -14.57 -11.51 -9.69
CA ARG A 314 -13.52 -10.96 -10.56
C ARG A 314 -13.40 -11.73 -11.87
N GLU A 315 -12.92 -11.05 -12.88
CA GLU A 315 -12.53 -11.65 -14.16
C GLU A 315 -11.02 -12.01 -14.13
N VAL A 316 -10.55 -12.81 -15.09
CA VAL A 316 -9.12 -13.07 -15.28
C VAL A 316 -8.39 -11.75 -15.54
N GLY A 317 -7.26 -11.56 -14.87
CA GLY A 317 -6.44 -10.36 -15.00
C GLY A 317 -5.86 -9.89 -13.68
N SER A 318 -4.95 -8.92 -13.75
CA SER A 318 -4.43 -8.15 -12.62
C SER A 318 -5.12 -6.78 -12.54
N VAL A 319 -4.78 -6.00 -11.51
CA VAL A 319 -5.25 -4.61 -11.39
C VAL A 319 -4.79 -3.74 -12.57
N ALA A 320 -3.66 -4.07 -13.18
CA ALA A 320 -3.06 -3.29 -14.26
C ALA A 320 -3.63 -3.63 -15.63
N THR A 321 -4.07 -4.88 -15.86
CA THR A 321 -4.44 -5.35 -17.20
C THR A 321 -5.24 -6.65 -17.16
N THR A 322 -6.09 -6.85 -18.16
CA THR A 322 -6.78 -8.12 -18.43
C THR A 322 -5.89 -9.16 -19.13
N ASP A 323 -4.67 -8.80 -19.49
CA ASP A 323 -3.64 -9.68 -20.04
C ASP A 323 -2.53 -9.86 -18.98
N PRO A 324 -2.60 -10.89 -18.12
CA PRO A 324 -1.65 -11.07 -17.01
C PRO A 324 -0.20 -11.29 -17.49
N LEU A 325 -0.01 -11.99 -18.62
CA LEU A 325 1.33 -12.17 -19.20
C LEU A 325 1.95 -10.83 -19.57
N ARG A 326 1.21 -9.99 -20.30
CA ARG A 326 1.66 -8.65 -20.66
C ARG A 326 1.89 -7.78 -19.42
N GLY A 327 1.02 -7.87 -18.41
CA GLY A 327 1.19 -7.16 -17.13
C GLY A 327 2.50 -7.53 -16.47
N ASN A 328 2.81 -8.82 -16.36
CA ASN A 328 4.02 -9.32 -15.72
C ASN A 328 5.31 -8.90 -16.46
N TYR A 329 5.34 -8.96 -17.78
CA TYR A 329 6.51 -8.59 -18.60
C TYR A 329 6.56 -7.10 -18.96
N GLY A 330 5.47 -6.37 -18.80
CA GLY A 330 5.38 -4.95 -19.12
C GLY A 330 6.18 -4.05 -18.16
N PRO A 331 6.24 -2.74 -18.44
CA PRO A 331 6.96 -1.77 -17.60
C PRO A 331 6.24 -1.46 -16.27
N GLY A 332 4.94 -1.72 -16.19
CA GLY A 332 4.15 -1.60 -14.97
C GLY A 332 4.46 -2.70 -13.96
N GLY A 333 3.76 -2.69 -12.84
CA GLY A 333 3.93 -3.65 -11.76
C GLY A 333 4.57 -3.05 -10.51
N PHE A 334 4.59 -3.85 -9.46
CA PHE A 334 5.03 -3.39 -8.14
C PHE A 334 6.55 -3.42 -8.01
N SER A 335 7.12 -2.45 -7.27
CA SER A 335 8.53 -2.50 -6.82
C SER A 335 9.58 -2.69 -7.92
N ARG A 336 9.37 -2.18 -9.12
CA ARG A 336 10.24 -2.43 -10.29
C ARG A 336 11.65 -1.85 -10.15
N TYR A 337 11.80 -0.72 -9.48
CA TYR A 337 13.06 -0.03 -9.25
C TYR A 337 13.06 0.59 -7.86
N ILE A 338 13.97 0.14 -6.96
CA ILE A 338 13.85 0.45 -5.54
C ILE A 338 15.22 0.47 -4.84
N THR A 339 15.35 1.29 -3.79
CA THR A 339 16.51 1.23 -2.90
C THR A 339 16.45 0.00 -1.98
N PRO A 340 17.59 -0.51 -1.49
CA PRO A 340 17.61 -1.62 -0.54
C PRO A 340 16.79 -1.37 0.74
N ARG A 341 16.78 -0.12 1.23
CA ARG A 341 16.02 0.27 2.44
C ARG A 341 14.53 0.23 2.19
N ALA A 342 14.09 0.84 1.10
CA ALA A 342 12.69 0.84 0.71
C ALA A 342 12.19 -0.58 0.38
N TRP A 343 13.04 -1.44 -0.22
CA TRP A 343 12.72 -2.85 -0.41
C TRP A 343 12.40 -3.54 0.92
N LEU A 344 13.29 -3.46 1.92
CA LEU A 344 13.06 -4.12 3.22
C LEU A 344 11.87 -3.53 3.98
N SER A 345 11.65 -2.22 3.91
CA SER A 345 10.57 -1.55 4.61
C SER A 345 9.19 -1.79 3.98
N SER A 346 9.12 -1.83 2.64
CA SER A 346 7.83 -1.87 1.93
C SER A 346 7.52 -3.25 1.35
N TRP A 347 8.41 -3.82 0.52
CA TRP A 347 8.07 -4.93 -0.37
C TRP A 347 8.62 -6.30 0.05
N SER A 348 9.54 -6.35 1.02
CA SER A 348 10.02 -7.58 1.64
C SER A 348 9.00 -8.12 2.65
N ILE A 349 9.12 -9.41 2.96
CA ILE A 349 8.43 -10.01 4.12
C ILE A 349 8.87 -9.38 5.46
N SER A 350 9.98 -8.64 5.47
CA SER A 350 10.45 -7.84 6.61
C SER A 350 9.60 -6.60 6.85
N SER A 351 8.73 -6.22 5.92
CA SER A 351 7.83 -5.07 6.05
C SER A 351 7.00 -5.15 7.33
N ARG A 352 6.94 -4.03 8.03
CA ARG A 352 6.18 -3.89 9.27
C ARG A 352 4.73 -3.48 9.02
N ALA A 353 4.42 -3.02 7.82
CA ALA A 353 3.07 -2.72 7.37
C ALA A 353 2.36 -4.00 6.90
N ASN A 354 2.07 -4.90 7.82
CA ASN A 354 1.32 -6.13 7.59
C ASN A 354 -0.04 -6.03 8.29
N VAL A 355 -1.10 -5.97 7.51
CA VAL A 355 -2.46 -5.67 7.99
C VAL A 355 -2.93 -6.66 9.03
N GLN A 356 -2.83 -7.97 8.76
CA GLN A 356 -3.29 -9.01 9.69
C GLN A 356 -2.53 -8.97 11.02
N ARG A 357 -1.21 -8.73 10.98
CA ARG A 357 -0.40 -8.61 12.19
C ARG A 357 -0.75 -7.36 12.99
N ASN A 358 -0.81 -6.21 12.31
CA ASN A 358 -1.05 -4.93 12.97
C ASN A 358 -2.46 -4.82 13.55
N LEU A 359 -3.48 -5.39 12.87
CA LEU A 359 -4.86 -5.41 13.36
C LEU A 359 -5.02 -6.13 14.71
N LYS A 360 -4.14 -7.09 15.06
CA LYS A 360 -4.18 -7.79 16.37
C LYS A 360 -4.08 -6.87 17.58
N SER A 361 -3.56 -5.65 17.40
CA SER A 361 -3.41 -4.63 18.44
C SER A 361 -4.46 -3.54 18.37
N ILE A 362 -5.46 -3.64 17.47
CA ILE A 362 -6.44 -2.59 17.19
C ILE A 362 -7.80 -3.01 17.75
N HIS A 363 -8.33 -2.20 18.66
CA HIS A 363 -9.59 -2.46 19.35
C HIS A 363 -10.68 -1.45 18.99
N GLU A 364 -10.35 -0.43 18.20
CA GLU A 364 -11.25 0.60 17.73
C GLU A 364 -12.28 0.00 16.75
N PRO A 365 -13.44 0.66 16.56
CA PRO A 365 -14.42 0.28 15.55
C PRO A 365 -13.77 0.11 14.16
N LEU A 366 -14.09 -0.99 13.48
CA LEU A 366 -13.53 -1.34 12.18
C LEU A 366 -14.65 -1.59 11.17
N LEU A 367 -14.60 -0.91 10.02
CA LEU A 367 -15.35 -1.28 8.81
C LEU A 367 -14.38 -1.82 7.77
N MET A 368 -14.63 -3.02 7.27
CA MET A 368 -14.03 -3.58 6.06
C MET A 368 -15.05 -3.51 4.93
N LEU A 369 -14.77 -2.73 3.90
CA LEU A 369 -15.54 -2.69 2.66
C LEU A 369 -14.78 -3.47 1.58
N ALA A 370 -15.16 -4.73 1.38
CA ALA A 370 -14.54 -5.62 0.41
C ALA A 370 -15.14 -5.41 -0.99
N TYR A 371 -14.30 -5.42 -2.02
CA TYR A 371 -14.69 -5.25 -3.42
C TYR A 371 -14.66 -6.61 -4.11
N ARG A 372 -15.83 -7.12 -4.49
CA ARG A 372 -15.96 -8.49 -4.99
C ARG A 372 -15.35 -8.71 -6.37
N GLY A 373 -15.25 -7.66 -7.17
CA GLY A 373 -14.61 -7.68 -8.49
C GLY A 373 -13.12 -7.31 -8.47
N ASP A 374 -12.50 -7.17 -7.29
CA ASP A 374 -11.11 -6.78 -7.15
C ASP A 374 -10.15 -7.92 -7.53
N ASN A 375 -9.14 -7.60 -8.34
CA ASN A 375 -8.13 -8.53 -8.81
C ASN A 375 -6.83 -8.51 -7.96
N VAL A 376 -6.80 -7.73 -6.88
CA VAL A 376 -5.62 -7.57 -6.02
C VAL A 376 -5.96 -7.77 -4.55
N CYS A 377 -7.08 -7.21 -4.11
CA CYS A 377 -7.53 -7.25 -2.73
C CYS A 377 -8.72 -8.21 -2.64
N PHE A 378 -8.42 -9.49 -2.45
CA PHE A 378 -9.45 -10.52 -2.49
C PHE A 378 -10.34 -10.51 -1.25
N PRO A 379 -11.67 -10.76 -1.39
CA PRO A 379 -12.57 -10.89 -0.24
C PRO A 379 -12.13 -11.93 0.81
N ASP A 380 -11.45 -13.01 0.38
CA ASP A 380 -10.86 -14.00 1.29
C ASP A 380 -9.84 -13.36 2.24
N ASP A 381 -8.90 -12.56 1.68
CA ASP A 381 -7.89 -11.85 2.47
C ASP A 381 -8.54 -10.84 3.42
N ASN A 382 -9.56 -10.14 2.94
CA ASN A 382 -10.30 -9.16 3.76
C ASN A 382 -11.01 -9.82 4.93
N ARG A 383 -11.57 -11.03 4.75
CA ARG A 383 -12.15 -11.82 5.84
C ARG A 383 -11.12 -12.17 6.89
N GLU A 384 -9.95 -12.67 6.47
CA GLU A 384 -8.86 -13.00 7.39
C GLU A 384 -8.34 -11.79 8.16
N GLN A 385 -8.32 -10.62 7.51
CA GLN A 385 -7.96 -9.34 8.15
C GLN A 385 -8.98 -8.97 9.23
N VAL A 386 -10.28 -9.07 8.93
CA VAL A 386 -11.35 -8.82 9.93
C VAL A 386 -11.29 -9.81 11.07
N ASP A 387 -11.04 -11.09 10.80
CA ASP A 387 -10.94 -12.15 11.81
C ASP A 387 -9.75 -11.89 12.75
N ALA A 388 -8.64 -11.36 12.24
CA ALA A 388 -7.47 -11.03 13.03
C ALA A 388 -7.68 -9.85 14.01
N CYS A 389 -8.66 -8.97 13.74
CA CYS A 389 -8.95 -7.81 14.57
C CYS A 389 -9.73 -8.20 15.84
N PRO A 390 -9.26 -7.89 17.06
CA PRO A 390 -9.94 -8.19 18.31
C PRO A 390 -11.09 -7.23 18.64
N SER A 391 -11.32 -6.17 17.83
CA SER A 391 -12.42 -5.25 18.04
C SER A 391 -13.76 -5.98 18.14
N THR A 392 -14.59 -5.61 19.11
CA THR A 392 -15.97 -6.10 19.25
C THR A 392 -16.96 -5.35 18.36
N ASP A 393 -16.58 -4.18 17.86
CA ASP A 393 -17.34 -3.39 16.88
C ASP A 393 -16.64 -3.45 15.53
N LYS A 394 -16.81 -4.59 14.85
CA LYS A 394 -16.27 -4.79 13.51
C LYS A 394 -17.36 -5.22 12.53
N THR A 395 -17.34 -4.60 11.37
CA THR A 395 -18.31 -4.82 10.28
C THR A 395 -17.55 -5.17 9.01
N MET A 396 -18.04 -6.15 8.25
CA MET A 396 -17.60 -6.41 6.88
C MET A 396 -18.79 -6.26 5.95
N ASP A 397 -18.64 -5.43 4.92
CA ASP A 397 -19.64 -5.20 3.89
C ASP A 397 -19.00 -5.31 2.50
N PHE A 398 -19.81 -5.35 1.43
CA PHE A 398 -19.36 -5.66 0.09
C PHE A 398 -19.92 -4.70 -0.95
N ILE A 399 -19.12 -4.44 -2.00
CA ILE A 399 -19.60 -3.89 -3.26
C ILE A 399 -19.19 -4.81 -4.43
N ASP A 400 -19.96 -4.76 -5.52
CA ASP A 400 -19.68 -5.50 -6.75
C ASP A 400 -18.79 -4.67 -7.69
N GLY A 401 -17.78 -4.02 -7.13
CA GLY A 401 -16.83 -3.17 -7.83
C GLY A 401 -15.49 -3.85 -8.09
N ASP A 402 -14.77 -3.35 -9.12
CA ASP A 402 -13.35 -3.65 -9.31
C ASP A 402 -12.50 -2.90 -8.26
N HIS A 403 -11.16 -3.02 -8.32
CA HIS A 403 -10.22 -2.35 -7.38
C HIS A 403 -10.49 -0.85 -7.20
N TYR A 404 -11.06 -0.20 -8.19
CA TYR A 404 -11.40 1.22 -8.18
C TYR A 404 -12.88 1.49 -7.87
N GLY A 405 -13.64 0.44 -7.51
CA GLY A 405 -15.07 0.53 -7.21
C GLY A 405 -15.96 0.71 -8.44
N LEU A 406 -15.48 0.43 -9.64
CA LEU A 406 -16.31 0.51 -10.85
C LEU A 406 -17.22 -0.73 -10.99
N PRO A 407 -18.45 -0.58 -11.48
CA PRO A 407 -19.06 0.63 -12.05
C PRO A 407 -19.38 1.73 -11.00
N LEU A 408 -19.56 2.96 -11.44
CA LEU A 408 -19.79 4.13 -10.57
C LEU A 408 -20.97 3.97 -9.62
N SER A 409 -22.00 3.21 -9.97
CA SER A 409 -23.14 2.88 -9.10
C SER A 409 -22.68 2.14 -7.85
N GLU A 410 -21.79 1.16 -8.00
CA GLU A 410 -21.23 0.39 -6.89
C GLU A 410 -20.31 1.24 -6.03
N ARG A 411 -19.48 2.09 -6.65
CA ARG A 411 -18.66 3.06 -5.91
C ARG A 411 -19.56 3.96 -5.05
N LYS A 412 -20.60 4.55 -5.61
CA LYS A 412 -21.55 5.39 -4.87
C LYS A 412 -22.22 4.62 -3.72
N ARG A 413 -22.62 3.36 -3.95
CA ARG A 413 -23.18 2.50 -2.90
C ARG A 413 -22.18 2.28 -1.77
N GLY A 414 -20.95 1.97 -2.08
CA GLY A 414 -19.88 1.80 -1.09
C GLY A 414 -19.60 3.07 -0.28
N MET A 415 -19.60 4.24 -0.94
CA MET A 415 -19.44 5.52 -0.24
C MET A 415 -20.60 5.78 0.74
N GLY A 416 -21.82 5.44 0.37
CA GLY A 416 -23.00 5.49 1.25
C GLY A 416 -22.83 4.61 2.48
N ILE A 417 -22.41 3.35 2.30
CA ILE A 417 -22.13 2.41 3.41
C ILE A 417 -21.13 3.01 4.41
N ILE A 418 -20.04 3.61 3.92
CA ILE A 418 -19.02 4.21 4.80
C ILE A 418 -19.61 5.40 5.57
N VAL A 419 -20.32 6.30 4.90
CA VAL A 419 -20.92 7.48 5.55
C VAL A 419 -21.95 7.08 6.60
N ASP A 420 -22.79 6.10 6.32
CA ASP A 420 -23.80 5.60 7.27
C ASP A 420 -23.14 4.91 8.48
N TRP A 421 -22.08 4.14 8.24
CA TRP A 421 -21.29 3.53 9.32
C TRP A 421 -20.64 4.59 10.23
N LEU A 422 -20.11 5.67 9.63
CA LEU A 422 -19.53 6.79 10.36
C LEU A 422 -20.58 7.53 11.20
N LYS A 423 -21.75 7.87 10.60
CA LYS A 423 -22.84 8.57 11.30
C LYS A 423 -23.38 7.79 12.49
N ALA A 424 -23.37 6.48 12.44
CA ALA A 424 -23.83 5.63 13.52
C ALA A 424 -22.88 5.64 14.74
N ARG A 425 -21.62 6.11 14.59
CA ARG A 425 -20.57 5.99 15.62
C ARG A 425 -19.92 7.30 16.02
N PHE A 426 -19.86 8.26 15.13
CA PHE A 426 -19.07 9.47 15.34
C PHE A 426 -19.88 10.75 15.13
N PRO A 427 -19.60 11.82 15.92
CA PRO A 427 -20.33 13.07 15.78
C PRO A 427 -19.99 13.76 14.45
N ALA A 428 -21.05 13.99 13.65
CA ALA A 428 -20.99 14.85 12.48
C ALA A 428 -21.18 16.32 12.86
N ALA A 429 -21.09 17.24 11.89
CA ALA A 429 -21.59 18.61 12.06
C ALA A 429 -23.11 18.61 12.24
N ASN A 430 -23.61 19.56 13.05
CA ASN A 430 -25.04 19.77 13.28
C ASN A 430 -25.69 20.40 12.05
#